data_739cbe7d621ea2578ce0ff7773739cf2
#
_entry.id   739cbe7d621ea2578ce0ff7773739cf2
#
_cell.length_a   1.000
_cell.length_b   1.000
_cell.length_c   1.000
_cell.angle_alpha   90.00
_cell.angle_beta   90.00
_cell.angle_gamma   90.00
#
_symmetry.space_group_name_H-M   'P 1'
#
loop_
_entity.id
_entity.type
_entity.pdbx_description
1 polymer ?
#
loop_
_entity_poly.entity_id
_entity_poly.type
_entity_poly.pdbx_seq_one_letter_code
_entity_poly.pdbx_strand_id
1 'polypeptide(L)'
;MDHFKLHSKYKPTGDQPQAIEELVRGFREGNQFETLLGVTGSGKTFTMANVIEQLNRPTLIISHNKTLAAQLYGEMKEFFPENAVEYFVSYYDYYQPEAYVPQTDTYIAKDSAINEEIDKLRLSATAALVERRDVIVVASVSCIYGLGSPEDYLGMMVSLRPGMEKDRDEVIRALIDIQYTRNEMDFHRGTFRVRGDVLEIFPANYGDTAIRVEFFGDEIDRITEIDVLTGEIKCRLEHFAVFPASHYVVPQEKILRACDNIEAELEERVKYFKGEDKLLEAQRIVERTNFDIEMLKETGFCSGIENLSLIHISEPT
;
A
#
# COMPACT_ATOMS: atom_id res chain seq x y z
N MET A 1 17.58 -8.21 -7.13
CA MET A 1 18.19 -8.29 -8.50
C MET A 1 18.10 -6.91 -9.13
N ASP A 2 19.03 -6.58 -10.05
CA ASP A 2 19.05 -5.24 -10.66
C ASP A 2 18.72 -5.26 -12.16
N HIS A 3 18.38 -6.43 -12.69
CA HIS A 3 18.09 -6.63 -14.12
C HIS A 3 16.88 -7.50 -14.33
N PHE A 4 16.06 -7.09 -15.32
CA PHE A 4 14.99 -7.93 -15.83
C PHE A 4 15.54 -9.08 -16.66
N LYS A 5 14.96 -10.26 -16.48
CA LYS A 5 15.33 -11.48 -17.22
C LYS A 5 14.07 -12.10 -17.79
N LEU A 6 13.91 -11.94 -19.10
CA LEU A 6 12.77 -12.46 -19.83
C LEU A 6 12.90 -13.97 -20.03
N HIS A 7 11.87 -14.70 -19.61
CA HIS A 7 11.71 -16.12 -19.88
C HIS A 7 10.57 -16.33 -20.85
N SER A 8 10.86 -16.90 -22.01
CA SER A 8 9.83 -17.21 -22.99
C SER A 8 10.23 -18.41 -23.86
N LYS A 9 9.22 -19.22 -24.19
CA LYS A 9 9.34 -20.27 -25.21
C LYS A 9 9.30 -19.70 -26.62
N TYR A 10 8.84 -18.47 -26.77
CA TYR A 10 8.67 -17.79 -28.05
C TYR A 10 9.84 -16.84 -28.31
N LYS A 11 10.06 -16.59 -29.60
CA LYS A 11 10.97 -15.53 -30.08
C LYS A 11 10.15 -14.49 -30.83
N PRO A 12 10.56 -13.21 -30.85
CA PRO A 12 9.90 -12.20 -31.65
C PRO A 12 9.85 -12.60 -33.13
N THR A 13 8.68 -12.50 -33.74
CA THR A 13 8.42 -12.90 -35.16
C THR A 13 7.60 -11.80 -35.87
N GLY A 14 7.57 -11.89 -37.22
CA GLY A 14 6.85 -10.91 -38.04
C GLY A 14 7.41 -9.50 -37.82
N ASP A 15 6.55 -8.53 -37.52
CA ASP A 15 6.90 -7.13 -37.29
C ASP A 15 7.39 -6.83 -35.85
N GLN A 16 7.33 -7.81 -34.94
CA GLN A 16 7.72 -7.62 -33.54
C GLN A 16 9.19 -7.20 -33.36
N PRO A 17 10.18 -7.82 -34.05
CA PRO A 17 11.59 -7.40 -33.90
C PRO A 17 11.79 -5.92 -34.24
N GLN A 18 11.21 -5.45 -35.34
CA GLN A 18 11.29 -4.05 -35.75
C GLN A 18 10.60 -3.13 -34.72
N ALA A 19 9.39 -3.48 -34.27
CA ALA A 19 8.66 -2.70 -33.28
C ALA A 19 9.42 -2.59 -31.94
N ILE A 20 10.04 -3.68 -31.48
CA ILE A 20 10.87 -3.68 -30.25
C ILE A 20 12.07 -2.74 -30.44
N GLU A 21 12.78 -2.85 -31.56
CA GLU A 21 13.96 -2.03 -31.84
C GLU A 21 13.60 -0.53 -31.90
N GLU A 22 12.52 -0.18 -32.59
CA GLU A 22 12.06 1.21 -32.72
C GLU A 22 11.62 1.80 -31.38
N LEU A 23 10.82 1.08 -30.57
CA LEU A 23 10.40 1.51 -29.25
C LEU A 23 11.60 1.71 -28.30
N VAL A 24 12.51 0.73 -28.24
CA VAL A 24 13.71 0.83 -27.38
C VAL A 24 14.60 1.99 -27.81
N ARG A 25 14.79 2.18 -29.13
CA ARG A 25 15.57 3.31 -29.66
C ARG A 25 14.91 4.63 -29.30
N GLY A 26 13.60 4.80 -29.53
CA GLY A 26 12.87 6.01 -29.23
C GLY A 26 12.98 6.41 -27.75
N PHE A 27 12.77 5.49 -26.82
CA PHE A 27 12.96 5.76 -25.39
C PHE A 27 14.40 6.07 -25.01
N ARG A 28 15.40 5.48 -25.66
CA ARG A 28 16.82 5.81 -25.42
C ARG A 28 17.20 7.18 -25.97
N GLU A 29 16.60 7.61 -27.06
CA GLU A 29 16.75 8.95 -27.67
C GLU A 29 16.01 10.04 -26.87
N GLY A 30 15.17 9.66 -25.88
CA GLY A 30 14.49 10.57 -24.98
C GLY A 30 13.03 10.88 -25.36
N ASN A 31 12.43 10.09 -26.25
CA ASN A 31 11.00 10.21 -26.54
C ASN A 31 10.20 9.96 -25.26
N GLN A 32 9.29 10.88 -24.95
CA GLN A 32 8.42 10.77 -23.78
C GLN A 32 7.22 9.86 -24.02
N PHE A 33 6.77 9.76 -25.27
CA PHE A 33 5.59 9.01 -25.68
C PHE A 33 5.89 8.15 -26.89
N GLU A 34 5.49 6.89 -26.81
CA GLU A 34 5.55 5.93 -27.89
C GLU A 34 4.22 5.19 -27.99
N THR A 35 3.80 4.83 -29.21
CA THR A 35 2.54 4.12 -29.41
C THR A 35 2.78 2.82 -30.20
N LEU A 36 2.46 1.69 -29.57
CA LEU A 36 2.45 0.38 -30.21
C LEU A 36 1.05 0.07 -30.75
N LEU A 37 0.89 0.14 -32.07
CA LEU A 37 -0.36 -0.23 -32.74
C LEU A 37 -0.31 -1.68 -33.21
N GLY A 38 -1.33 -2.45 -32.84
CA GLY A 38 -1.43 -3.86 -33.25
C GLY A 38 -2.82 -4.42 -32.99
N VAL A 39 -3.25 -5.36 -33.83
CA VAL A 39 -4.54 -6.05 -33.67
C VAL A 39 -4.53 -6.96 -32.45
N THR A 40 -5.70 -7.41 -32.02
CA THR A 40 -5.82 -8.42 -30.96
C THR A 40 -5.09 -9.72 -31.37
N GLY A 41 -4.32 -10.28 -30.45
CA GLY A 41 -3.55 -11.50 -30.73
C GLY A 41 -2.21 -11.28 -31.46
N SER A 42 -1.80 -10.04 -31.76
CA SER A 42 -0.50 -9.76 -32.40
C SER A 42 0.72 -9.89 -31.45
N GLY A 43 0.51 -10.28 -30.19
CA GLY A 43 1.58 -10.44 -29.22
C GLY A 43 2.12 -9.13 -28.64
N LYS A 44 1.27 -8.08 -28.50
CA LYS A 44 1.67 -6.80 -27.91
C LYS A 44 2.26 -6.95 -26.52
N THR A 45 1.69 -7.82 -25.66
CA THR A 45 2.22 -8.08 -24.32
C THR A 45 3.64 -8.63 -24.37
N PHE A 46 3.92 -9.54 -25.29
CA PHE A 46 5.27 -10.08 -25.49
C PHE A 46 6.25 -9.03 -26.04
N THR A 47 5.80 -8.18 -26.96
CA THR A 47 6.58 -7.02 -27.43
C THR A 47 6.93 -6.10 -26.29
N MET A 48 5.96 -5.76 -25.45
CA MET A 48 6.16 -4.92 -24.25
C MET A 48 7.15 -5.56 -23.27
N ALA A 49 7.07 -6.87 -23.02
CA ALA A 49 8.01 -7.59 -22.16
C ALA A 49 9.45 -7.51 -22.68
N ASN A 50 9.67 -7.64 -23.99
CA ASN A 50 10.99 -7.46 -24.59
C ASN A 50 11.52 -6.03 -24.47
N VAL A 51 10.64 -5.02 -24.57
CA VAL A 51 11.02 -3.61 -24.36
C VAL A 51 11.42 -3.38 -22.89
N ILE A 52 10.66 -3.90 -21.93
CA ILE A 52 10.96 -3.80 -20.49
C ILE A 52 12.34 -4.39 -20.18
N GLU A 53 12.61 -5.60 -20.65
CA GLU A 53 13.92 -6.24 -20.46
C GLU A 53 15.06 -5.38 -20.99
N GLN A 54 14.94 -4.84 -22.23
CA GLN A 54 16.01 -4.07 -22.87
C GLN A 54 16.22 -2.68 -22.28
N LEU A 55 15.16 -2.04 -21.77
CA LEU A 55 15.26 -0.75 -21.11
C LEU A 55 15.73 -0.88 -19.66
N ASN A 56 15.44 -1.99 -19.03
CA ASN A 56 15.82 -2.29 -17.63
C ASN A 56 15.44 -1.19 -16.65
N ARG A 57 14.19 -0.73 -16.70
CA ARG A 57 13.65 0.32 -15.82
C ARG A 57 12.43 -0.20 -15.05
N PRO A 58 12.23 0.22 -13.78
CA PRO A 58 10.98 -0.03 -13.09
C PRO A 58 9.80 0.41 -13.96
N THR A 59 8.79 -0.44 -14.06
CA THR A 59 7.70 -0.28 -15.04
C THR A 59 6.34 -0.32 -14.35
N LEU A 60 5.48 0.64 -14.69
CA LEU A 60 4.08 0.65 -14.30
C LEU A 60 3.20 0.36 -15.51
N ILE A 61 2.38 -0.68 -15.43
CA ILE A 61 1.39 -1.07 -16.45
C ILE A 61 0.01 -0.72 -15.91
N ILE A 62 -0.65 0.27 -16.50
CA ILE A 62 -2.00 0.69 -16.09
C ILE A 62 -3.05 0.08 -17.02
N SER A 63 -4.02 -0.60 -16.44
CA SER A 63 -5.16 -1.19 -17.12
C SER A 63 -6.47 -0.51 -16.72
N HIS A 64 -7.43 -0.46 -17.63
CA HIS A 64 -8.72 0.19 -17.40
C HIS A 64 -9.67 -0.60 -16.48
N ASN A 65 -9.42 -1.88 -16.21
CA ASN A 65 -10.21 -2.68 -15.29
C ASN A 65 -9.39 -3.79 -14.59
N LYS A 66 -9.97 -4.37 -13.51
CA LYS A 66 -9.33 -5.42 -12.71
C LYS A 66 -9.06 -6.70 -13.52
N THR A 67 -9.95 -7.09 -14.41
CA THR A 67 -9.85 -8.36 -15.18
C THR A 67 -8.66 -8.32 -16.12
N LEU A 68 -8.50 -7.24 -16.89
CA LEU A 68 -7.35 -7.08 -17.77
C LEU A 68 -6.06 -6.89 -16.97
N ALA A 69 -6.10 -6.18 -15.84
CA ALA A 69 -4.94 -6.08 -14.96
C ALA A 69 -4.51 -7.48 -14.47
N ALA A 70 -5.44 -8.34 -14.06
CA ALA A 70 -5.14 -9.69 -13.61
C ALA A 70 -4.52 -10.56 -14.74
N GLN A 71 -5.05 -10.45 -15.97
CA GLN A 71 -4.47 -11.13 -17.12
C GLN A 71 -3.03 -10.66 -17.39
N LEU A 72 -2.80 -9.35 -17.46
CA LEU A 72 -1.46 -8.80 -17.70
C LEU A 72 -0.48 -9.17 -16.58
N TYR A 73 -0.94 -9.17 -15.34
CA TYR A 73 -0.15 -9.61 -14.19
C TYR A 73 0.30 -11.07 -14.35
N GLY A 74 -0.63 -11.97 -14.70
CA GLY A 74 -0.33 -13.39 -14.97
C GLY A 74 0.69 -13.56 -16.09
N GLU A 75 0.47 -12.89 -17.24
CA GLU A 75 1.39 -12.93 -18.38
C GLU A 75 2.79 -12.39 -18.01
N MET A 76 2.88 -11.26 -17.26
CA MET A 76 4.16 -10.70 -16.82
C MET A 76 4.87 -11.60 -15.82
N LYS A 77 4.15 -12.27 -14.90
CA LYS A 77 4.75 -13.27 -14.00
C LYS A 77 5.33 -14.47 -14.73
N GLU A 78 4.70 -14.91 -15.81
CA GLU A 78 5.26 -15.97 -16.65
C GLU A 78 6.51 -15.51 -17.41
N PHE A 79 6.54 -14.26 -17.87
CA PHE A 79 7.69 -13.69 -18.58
C PHE A 79 8.86 -13.34 -17.64
N PHE A 80 8.59 -12.95 -16.40
CA PHE A 80 9.58 -12.48 -15.43
C PHE A 80 9.48 -13.23 -14.08
N PRO A 81 9.66 -14.56 -14.06
CA PRO A 81 9.48 -15.37 -12.84
C PRO A 81 10.50 -15.07 -11.74
N GLU A 82 11.67 -14.51 -12.08
CA GLU A 82 12.74 -14.17 -11.14
C GLU A 82 12.68 -12.71 -10.66
N ASN A 83 11.84 -11.88 -11.31
CA ASN A 83 11.73 -10.44 -11.01
C ASN A 83 10.47 -10.14 -10.17
N ALA A 84 10.42 -8.96 -9.58
CA ALA A 84 9.25 -8.53 -8.83
C ALA A 84 8.14 -8.07 -9.78
N VAL A 85 7.17 -8.94 -10.01
CA VAL A 85 5.93 -8.59 -10.71
C VAL A 85 4.82 -8.47 -9.68
N GLU A 86 4.28 -7.28 -9.54
CA GLU A 86 3.37 -6.90 -8.47
C GLU A 86 1.99 -6.49 -9.02
N TYR A 87 0.95 -6.67 -8.18
CA TYR A 87 -0.43 -6.41 -8.56
C TYR A 87 -1.04 -5.32 -7.68
N PHE A 88 -1.55 -4.25 -8.30
CA PHE A 88 -2.05 -3.10 -7.59
C PHE A 88 -3.42 -2.63 -8.12
N VAL A 89 -4.49 -3.18 -7.58
CA VAL A 89 -5.87 -2.85 -7.94
C VAL A 89 -6.68 -2.46 -6.70
N SER A 90 -7.92 -2.01 -6.86
CA SER A 90 -8.79 -1.72 -5.72
C SER A 90 -9.03 -2.99 -4.89
N TYR A 91 -8.82 -2.90 -3.58
CA TYR A 91 -9.04 -3.99 -2.64
C TYR A 91 -10.51 -4.12 -2.17
N TYR A 92 -11.37 -3.20 -2.56
CA TYR A 92 -12.79 -3.31 -2.27
C TYR A 92 -13.48 -4.34 -3.18
N ASP A 93 -14.11 -5.35 -2.57
CA ASP A 93 -15.04 -6.24 -3.25
C ASP A 93 -16.45 -5.62 -3.27
N TYR A 94 -16.79 -4.90 -2.22
CA TYR A 94 -18.03 -4.14 -2.07
C TYR A 94 -17.74 -2.84 -1.33
N TYR A 95 -18.39 -1.75 -1.76
CA TYR A 95 -18.27 -0.45 -1.13
C TYR A 95 -19.59 0.31 -1.20
N GLN A 96 -20.13 0.66 -0.03
CA GLN A 96 -21.26 1.58 0.13
C GLN A 96 -20.80 2.76 0.97
N PRO A 97 -20.80 3.99 0.44
CA PRO A 97 -20.46 5.17 1.21
C PRO A 97 -21.48 5.43 2.30
N GLU A 98 -21.07 6.07 3.38
CA GLU A 98 -22.02 6.56 4.36
C GLU A 98 -22.87 7.70 3.80
N ALA A 99 -24.09 7.82 4.29
CA ALA A 99 -25.00 8.87 3.90
C ALA A 99 -25.90 9.27 5.08
N TYR A 100 -26.26 10.53 5.11
CA TYR A 100 -27.25 11.04 6.06
C TYR A 100 -28.44 11.63 5.33
N VAL A 101 -29.65 11.19 5.70
CA VAL A 101 -30.91 11.64 5.13
C VAL A 101 -31.62 12.53 6.15
N PRO A 102 -31.54 13.89 6.03
CA PRO A 102 -32.03 14.82 7.03
C PRO A 102 -33.57 14.72 7.25
N GLN A 103 -34.33 14.41 6.18
CA GLN A 103 -35.79 14.32 6.24
C GLN A 103 -36.34 13.25 7.22
N THR A 104 -35.57 12.19 7.41
CA THR A 104 -35.93 11.04 8.25
C THR A 104 -35.01 10.86 9.46
N ASP A 105 -34.03 11.77 9.64
CA ASP A 105 -32.95 11.63 10.63
C ASP A 105 -32.29 10.22 10.56
N THR A 106 -32.10 9.72 9.33
CA THR A 106 -31.54 8.38 9.10
C THR A 106 -30.09 8.48 8.71
N TYR A 107 -29.23 7.83 9.50
CA TYR A 107 -27.83 7.64 9.17
C TYR A 107 -27.62 6.25 8.56
N ILE A 108 -27.08 6.21 7.35
CA ILE A 108 -26.67 4.98 6.67
C ILE A 108 -25.15 4.85 6.88
N ALA A 109 -24.77 3.86 7.67
CA ALA A 109 -23.34 3.61 7.93
C ALA A 109 -22.62 3.16 6.67
N LYS A 110 -21.32 3.52 6.57
CA LYS A 110 -20.43 2.96 5.57
C LYS A 110 -20.39 1.44 5.71
N ASP A 111 -20.53 0.75 4.59
CA ASP A 111 -20.37 -0.70 4.50
C ASP A 111 -19.39 -1.04 3.38
N SER A 112 -18.39 -1.85 3.71
CA SER A 112 -17.35 -2.23 2.74
C SER A 112 -16.75 -3.59 3.08
N ALA A 113 -16.52 -4.39 2.06
CA ALA A 113 -15.78 -5.64 2.16
C ALA A 113 -14.40 -5.46 1.52
N ILE A 114 -13.36 -5.64 2.32
CA ILE A 114 -11.96 -5.58 1.89
C ILE A 114 -11.49 -6.99 1.56
N ASN A 115 -10.86 -7.14 0.40
CA ASN A 115 -10.18 -8.35 0.02
C ASN A 115 -8.75 -8.33 0.57
N GLU A 116 -8.51 -9.11 1.62
CA GLU A 116 -7.23 -9.14 2.32
C GLU A 116 -6.07 -9.62 1.44
N GLU A 117 -6.32 -10.50 0.48
CA GLU A 117 -5.29 -10.96 -0.44
C GLU A 117 -4.86 -9.83 -1.40
N ILE A 118 -5.80 -9.05 -1.90
CA ILE A 118 -5.49 -7.87 -2.74
C ILE A 118 -4.80 -6.80 -1.90
N ASP A 119 -5.20 -6.59 -0.65
CA ASP A 119 -4.53 -5.64 0.25
C ASP A 119 -3.07 -6.03 0.47
N LYS A 120 -2.79 -7.30 0.76
CA LYS A 120 -1.43 -7.85 0.86
C LYS A 120 -0.61 -7.57 -0.41
N LEU A 121 -1.18 -7.84 -1.59
CA LEU A 121 -0.50 -7.61 -2.87
C LEU A 121 -0.19 -6.12 -3.11
N ARG A 122 -1.06 -5.21 -2.67
CA ARG A 122 -0.81 -3.77 -2.74
C ARG A 122 0.35 -3.34 -1.84
N LEU A 123 0.39 -3.84 -0.60
CA LEU A 123 1.50 -3.58 0.33
C LEU A 123 2.81 -4.20 -0.18
N SER A 124 2.76 -5.40 -0.77
CA SER A 124 3.90 -6.02 -1.44
C SER A 124 4.44 -5.15 -2.58
N ALA A 125 3.57 -4.62 -3.43
CA ALA A 125 3.96 -3.75 -4.53
C ALA A 125 4.70 -2.50 -4.05
N THR A 126 4.22 -1.87 -2.98
CA THR A 126 4.86 -0.68 -2.41
C THR A 126 6.22 -1.02 -1.79
N ALA A 127 6.32 -2.11 -1.04
CA ALA A 127 7.58 -2.59 -0.47
C ALA A 127 8.60 -2.92 -1.57
N ALA A 128 8.19 -3.64 -2.62
CA ALA A 128 9.05 -4.01 -3.73
C ALA A 128 9.65 -2.79 -4.45
N LEU A 129 8.85 -1.72 -4.65
CA LEU A 129 9.34 -0.47 -5.27
C LEU A 129 10.43 0.23 -4.45
N VAL A 130 10.44 0.03 -3.13
CA VAL A 130 11.45 0.57 -2.24
C VAL A 130 12.72 -0.28 -2.25
N GLU A 131 12.57 -1.60 -2.19
CA GLU A 131 13.67 -2.55 -1.99
C GLU A 131 14.36 -2.97 -3.28
N ARG A 132 13.68 -2.89 -4.43
CA ARG A 132 14.16 -3.47 -5.69
C ARG A 132 14.13 -2.46 -6.84
N ARG A 133 14.96 -2.74 -7.85
CA ARG A 133 15.01 -1.97 -9.10
C ARG A 133 14.31 -2.68 -10.26
N ASP A 134 14.18 -4.00 -10.17
CA ASP A 134 13.59 -4.89 -11.18
C ASP A 134 12.10 -5.13 -10.89
N VAL A 135 11.31 -4.06 -10.80
CA VAL A 135 9.88 -4.11 -10.42
C VAL A 135 8.97 -3.77 -11.59
N ILE A 136 7.98 -4.62 -11.83
CA ILE A 136 6.85 -4.35 -12.72
C ILE A 136 5.58 -4.31 -11.87
N VAL A 137 4.90 -3.18 -11.82
CA VAL A 137 3.60 -3.05 -11.14
C VAL A 137 2.50 -3.06 -12.19
N VAL A 138 1.60 -4.03 -12.12
CA VAL A 138 0.39 -4.06 -12.94
C VAL A 138 -0.78 -3.52 -12.13
N ALA A 139 -1.34 -2.40 -12.55
CA ALA A 139 -2.31 -1.64 -11.78
C ALA A 139 -3.60 -1.33 -12.55
N SER A 140 -4.66 -1.05 -11.81
CA SER A 140 -5.84 -0.35 -12.31
C SER A 140 -5.77 1.13 -11.97
N VAL A 141 -6.79 1.91 -12.34
CA VAL A 141 -6.89 3.35 -12.03
C VAL A 141 -6.80 3.64 -10.52
N SER A 142 -7.04 2.66 -9.66
CA SER A 142 -6.90 2.81 -8.19
C SER A 142 -5.47 3.14 -7.72
N CYS A 143 -4.47 3.03 -8.58
CA CYS A 143 -3.08 3.41 -8.24
C CYS A 143 -2.86 4.93 -8.16
N ILE A 144 -3.81 5.74 -8.65
CA ILE A 144 -3.71 7.21 -8.59
C ILE A 144 -4.50 7.83 -7.44
N TYR A 145 -5.18 7.02 -6.62
CA TYR A 145 -6.00 7.47 -5.49
C TYR A 145 -5.59 6.79 -4.19
N GLY A 146 -5.72 7.53 -3.09
CA GLY A 146 -5.63 6.99 -1.73
C GLY A 146 -4.26 6.40 -1.38
N LEU A 147 -3.20 6.97 -1.90
CA LEU A 147 -1.84 6.71 -1.46
C LEU A 147 -1.34 7.92 -0.69
N GLY A 148 -0.78 7.68 0.49
CA GLY A 148 -0.13 8.72 1.28
C GLY A 148 1.14 9.25 0.63
N SER A 149 1.85 10.17 1.32
CA SER A 149 3.16 10.65 0.88
C SER A 149 4.17 9.49 0.86
N PRO A 150 4.88 9.24 -0.25
CA PRO A 150 5.96 8.26 -0.29
C PRO A 150 7.07 8.55 0.73
N GLU A 151 7.33 9.84 1.01
CA GLU A 151 8.34 10.29 1.96
C GLU A 151 7.95 9.90 3.40
N ASP A 152 6.68 10.09 3.77
CA ASP A 152 6.17 9.68 5.08
C ASP A 152 6.20 8.16 5.23
N TYR A 153 5.76 7.43 4.21
CA TYR A 153 5.77 5.97 4.21
C TYR A 153 7.19 5.41 4.41
N LEU A 154 8.16 5.96 3.71
CA LEU A 154 9.57 5.59 3.84
C LEU A 154 10.15 6.02 5.19
N GLY A 155 9.81 7.23 5.65
CA GLY A 155 10.28 7.77 6.93
C GLY A 155 9.81 6.98 8.14
N MET A 156 8.69 6.28 8.03
CA MET A 156 8.11 5.45 9.09
C MET A 156 8.58 3.98 9.05
N MET A 157 9.34 3.57 8.04
CA MET A 157 9.88 2.21 7.96
C MET A 157 10.80 1.90 9.15
N VAL A 158 10.61 0.75 9.79
CA VAL A 158 11.44 0.28 10.91
C VAL A 158 12.55 -0.62 10.39
N SER A 159 13.77 -0.12 10.38
CA SER A 159 14.96 -0.88 9.96
C SER A 159 15.57 -1.62 11.14
N LEU A 160 15.82 -2.91 11.00
CA LEU A 160 16.37 -3.80 12.02
C LEU A 160 17.61 -4.52 11.48
N ARG A 161 18.67 -4.60 12.31
CA ARG A 161 19.93 -5.31 11.97
C ARG A 161 20.48 -5.99 13.21
N PRO A 162 21.08 -7.18 13.10
CA PRO A 162 21.85 -7.77 14.17
C PRO A 162 22.98 -6.83 14.61
N GLY A 163 23.24 -6.74 15.91
CA GLY A 163 24.24 -5.83 16.49
C GLY A 163 23.76 -4.37 16.66
N MET A 164 22.50 -4.09 16.37
CA MET A 164 21.93 -2.75 16.57
C MET A 164 21.58 -2.55 18.05
N GLU A 165 22.12 -1.50 18.68
CA GLU A 165 21.70 -1.06 20.02
C GLU A 165 20.31 -0.43 19.90
N LYS A 166 19.30 -1.19 20.26
CA LYS A 166 17.90 -0.79 20.22
C LYS A 166 17.08 -1.63 21.18
N ASP A 167 16.52 -1.00 22.20
CA ASP A 167 15.67 -1.68 23.16
C ASP A 167 14.43 -2.30 22.49
N ARG A 168 14.05 -3.47 22.96
CA ARG A 168 12.85 -4.20 22.50
C ARG A 168 11.59 -3.33 22.58
N ASP A 169 11.41 -2.58 23.67
CA ASP A 169 10.21 -1.77 23.87
C ASP A 169 10.21 -0.53 22.96
N GLU A 170 11.37 -0.05 22.53
CA GLU A 170 11.50 0.97 21.50
C GLU A 170 11.05 0.42 20.13
N VAL A 171 11.46 -0.80 19.78
CA VAL A 171 10.98 -1.46 18.54
C VAL A 171 9.48 -1.68 18.60
N ILE A 172 8.93 -2.12 19.73
CA ILE A 172 7.47 -2.31 19.90
C ILE A 172 6.72 -1.00 19.68
N ARG A 173 7.18 0.12 20.24
CA ARG A 173 6.57 1.43 20.03
C ARG A 173 6.60 1.83 18.56
N ALA A 174 7.75 1.65 17.92
CA ALA A 174 7.87 1.93 16.47
C ALA A 174 6.92 1.06 15.61
N LEU A 175 6.67 -0.20 16.00
CA LEU A 175 5.70 -1.06 15.32
C LEU A 175 4.26 -0.56 15.50
N ILE A 176 3.90 -0.08 16.70
CA ILE A 176 2.59 0.50 16.97
C ILE A 176 2.39 1.78 16.14
N ASP A 177 3.42 2.63 16.06
CA ASP A 177 3.38 3.87 15.26
C ASP A 177 3.14 3.60 13.77
N ILE A 178 3.58 2.45 13.25
CA ILE A 178 3.32 2.01 11.88
C ILE A 178 2.11 1.07 11.75
N GLN A 179 1.20 1.13 12.73
CA GLN A 179 -0.11 0.45 12.76
C GLN A 179 -0.06 -1.09 12.86
N TYR A 180 1.03 -1.67 13.40
CA TYR A 180 1.01 -3.06 13.81
C TYR A 180 0.29 -3.20 15.15
N THR A 181 -0.49 -4.26 15.30
CA THR A 181 -1.20 -4.55 16.54
C THR A 181 -0.56 -5.73 17.27
N ARG A 182 -0.49 -5.64 18.60
CA ARG A 182 -0.03 -6.75 19.41
C ARG A 182 -1.12 -7.81 19.53
N ASN A 183 -0.82 -9.04 19.13
CA ASN A 183 -1.76 -10.15 19.24
C ASN A 183 -1.00 -11.47 19.54
N GLU A 184 -1.20 -11.99 20.74
CA GLU A 184 -0.56 -13.23 21.19
C GLU A 184 -1.34 -14.48 20.76
N MET A 185 -2.63 -14.35 20.51
CA MET A 185 -3.54 -15.48 20.27
C MET A 185 -3.75 -15.73 18.77
N ASP A 186 -4.00 -14.66 18.01
CA ASP A 186 -4.26 -14.72 16.59
C ASP A 186 -3.16 -13.97 15.84
N PHE A 187 -2.14 -14.72 15.43
CA PHE A 187 -0.95 -14.20 14.77
C PHE A 187 -1.15 -14.19 13.25
N HIS A 188 -1.50 -13.03 12.72
CA HIS A 188 -1.79 -12.78 11.31
C HIS A 188 -1.03 -11.55 10.78
N ARG A 189 -1.14 -11.24 9.51
CA ARG A 189 -0.49 -10.09 8.86
C ARG A 189 -0.78 -8.77 9.60
N GLY A 190 0.24 -7.94 9.75
CA GLY A 190 0.12 -6.66 10.45
C GLY A 190 0.06 -6.81 11.97
N THR A 191 0.39 -7.98 12.51
CA THR A 191 0.48 -8.18 13.97
C THR A 191 1.89 -8.53 14.41
N PHE A 192 2.15 -8.34 15.70
CA PHE A 192 3.35 -8.83 16.37
C PHE A 192 3.01 -9.47 17.69
N ARG A 193 3.87 -10.35 18.17
CA ARG A 193 3.77 -10.96 19.50
C ARG A 193 5.12 -10.97 20.21
N VAL A 194 5.09 -10.95 21.54
CA VAL A 194 6.28 -10.82 22.39
C VAL A 194 6.34 -11.97 23.38
N ARG A 195 7.45 -12.69 23.42
CA ARG A 195 7.69 -13.78 24.37
C ARG A 195 9.09 -13.65 24.98
N GLY A 196 9.18 -13.05 26.17
CA GLY A 196 10.47 -12.74 26.80
C GLY A 196 11.28 -11.76 25.95
N ASP A 197 12.49 -12.15 25.57
CA ASP A 197 13.39 -11.35 24.73
C ASP A 197 13.22 -11.64 23.24
N VAL A 198 12.12 -12.27 22.85
CA VAL A 198 11.80 -12.58 21.46
C VAL A 198 10.59 -11.78 21.01
N LEU A 199 10.75 -11.04 19.91
CA LEU A 199 9.71 -10.35 19.19
C LEU A 199 9.48 -11.04 17.85
N GLU A 200 8.26 -11.47 17.59
CA GLU A 200 7.88 -12.02 16.29
C GLU A 200 6.92 -11.04 15.58
N ILE A 201 7.25 -10.69 14.37
CA ILE A 201 6.53 -9.73 13.53
C ILE A 201 6.00 -10.47 12.31
N PHE A 202 4.70 -10.36 12.03
CA PHE A 202 4.14 -10.86 10.79
C PHE A 202 3.95 -9.67 9.81
N PRO A 203 4.89 -9.47 8.86
CA PRO A 203 4.83 -8.33 7.98
C PRO A 203 3.53 -8.29 7.18
N ALA A 204 2.98 -7.09 7.00
CA ALA A 204 1.68 -6.90 6.35
C ALA A 204 1.68 -7.30 4.86
N ASN A 205 2.84 -7.27 4.22
CA ASN A 205 3.08 -7.66 2.82
C ASN A 205 3.49 -9.14 2.62
N TYR A 206 3.59 -9.94 3.71
CA TYR A 206 3.98 -11.36 3.66
C TYR A 206 2.76 -12.28 3.71
N GLY A 207 2.93 -13.54 3.25
CA GLY A 207 1.84 -14.51 3.20
C GLY A 207 1.88 -15.59 4.29
N ASP A 208 3.02 -16.23 4.46
CA ASP A 208 3.20 -17.46 5.24
C ASP A 208 4.47 -17.45 6.11
N THR A 209 5.22 -16.36 6.09
CA THR A 209 6.43 -16.21 6.89
C THR A 209 6.35 -15.01 7.82
N ALA A 210 7.03 -15.11 8.95
CA ALA A 210 7.17 -14.04 9.92
C ALA A 210 8.65 -13.81 10.24
N ILE A 211 8.93 -12.70 10.87
CA ILE A 211 10.28 -12.30 11.27
C ILE A 211 10.40 -12.43 12.78
N ARG A 212 11.35 -13.21 13.20
CA ARG A 212 11.72 -13.36 14.62
C ARG A 212 12.95 -12.53 14.90
N VAL A 213 12.84 -11.62 15.84
CA VAL A 213 13.92 -10.77 16.36
C VAL A 213 14.21 -11.18 17.78
N GLU A 214 15.43 -11.61 18.05
CA GLU A 214 15.91 -12.02 19.36
C GLU A 214 16.80 -10.93 19.94
N PHE A 215 16.53 -10.54 21.18
CA PHE A 215 17.28 -9.50 21.88
C PHE A 215 18.17 -10.09 22.94
N PHE A 216 19.33 -9.47 23.17
CA PHE A 216 20.18 -9.72 24.30
C PHE A 216 20.45 -8.39 25.02
N GLY A 217 19.73 -8.13 26.12
CA GLY A 217 19.66 -6.80 26.74
C GLY A 217 19.05 -5.80 25.75
N ASP A 218 19.74 -4.69 25.52
CA ASP A 218 19.33 -3.61 24.65
C ASP A 218 19.89 -3.72 23.20
N GLU A 219 20.34 -4.92 22.82
CA GLU A 219 20.91 -5.20 21.49
C GLU A 219 20.11 -6.27 20.76
N ILE A 220 19.96 -6.10 19.45
CA ILE A 220 19.40 -7.14 18.56
C ILE A 220 20.48 -8.18 18.30
N ASP A 221 20.35 -9.38 18.89
CA ASP A 221 21.29 -10.48 18.73
C ASP A 221 21.14 -11.19 17.38
N ARG A 222 19.88 -11.45 16.98
CA ARG A 222 19.60 -12.23 15.77
C ARG A 222 18.26 -11.89 15.15
N ILE A 223 18.24 -11.94 13.82
CA ILE A 223 17.01 -11.84 13.03
C ILE A 223 16.87 -13.08 12.15
N THR A 224 15.71 -13.73 12.19
CA THR A 224 15.42 -14.92 11.39
C THR A 224 14.04 -14.83 10.74
N GLU A 225 13.95 -15.34 9.51
CA GLU A 225 12.67 -15.61 8.87
C GLU A 225 12.18 -16.99 9.31
N ILE A 226 10.94 -17.08 9.74
CA ILE A 226 10.30 -18.28 10.24
C ILE A 226 9.02 -18.59 9.46
N ASP A 227 8.68 -19.86 9.36
CA ASP A 227 7.36 -20.30 8.94
C ASP A 227 6.33 -20.04 10.05
N VAL A 228 5.21 -19.41 9.72
CA VAL A 228 4.20 -18.98 10.72
C VAL A 228 3.53 -20.16 11.41
N LEU A 229 3.30 -21.26 10.69
CA LEU A 229 2.57 -22.42 11.20
C LEU A 229 3.45 -23.34 12.04
N THR A 230 4.67 -23.59 11.56
CA THR A 230 5.58 -24.55 12.20
C THR A 230 6.58 -23.89 13.15
N GLY A 231 6.86 -22.59 12.97
CA GLY A 231 7.92 -21.87 13.66
C GLY A 231 9.34 -22.25 13.21
N GLU A 232 9.46 -23.04 12.11
CA GLU A 232 10.74 -23.45 11.55
C GLU A 232 11.50 -22.27 10.97
N ILE A 233 12.81 -22.19 11.25
CA ILE A 233 13.68 -21.16 10.73
C ILE A 233 13.99 -21.46 9.26
N LYS A 234 13.57 -20.56 8.35
CA LYS A 234 13.86 -20.62 6.91
C LYS A 234 15.25 -20.10 6.59
N CYS A 235 15.59 -18.92 7.11
CA CYS A 235 16.91 -18.32 6.93
C CYS A 235 17.25 -17.32 8.04
N ARG A 236 18.55 -16.93 8.12
CA ARG A 236 19.01 -15.79 8.91
C ARG A 236 19.06 -14.55 8.04
N LEU A 237 18.76 -13.40 8.64
CA LEU A 237 18.74 -12.12 7.96
C LEU A 237 19.77 -11.17 8.60
N GLU A 238 20.57 -10.51 7.76
CA GLU A 238 21.51 -9.47 8.17
C GLU A 238 20.84 -8.08 8.26
N HIS A 239 19.68 -7.94 7.66
CA HIS A 239 18.88 -6.73 7.67
C HIS A 239 17.43 -7.09 7.38
N PHE A 240 16.51 -6.42 8.06
CA PHE A 240 15.11 -6.48 7.74
C PHE A 240 14.46 -5.09 7.88
N ALA A 241 13.64 -4.72 6.89
CA ALA A 241 12.85 -3.51 6.89
C ALA A 241 11.38 -3.86 7.13
N VAL A 242 10.79 -3.38 8.22
CA VAL A 242 9.36 -3.51 8.48
C VAL A 242 8.67 -2.30 7.88
N PHE A 243 7.85 -2.54 6.87
CA PHE A 243 7.02 -1.50 6.24
C PHE A 243 5.73 -1.29 7.03
N PRO A 244 5.12 -0.10 6.94
CA PRO A 244 3.83 0.16 7.58
C PRO A 244 2.75 -0.88 7.21
N ALA A 245 1.89 -1.20 8.17
CA ALA A 245 0.80 -2.16 7.98
C ALA A 245 -0.34 -1.62 7.08
N SER A 246 -0.31 -0.35 6.74
CA SER A 246 -1.29 0.32 5.88
C SER A 246 -0.62 1.41 5.03
N HIS A 247 -1.17 1.71 3.87
CA HIS A 247 -0.75 2.86 3.05
C HIS A 247 -1.15 4.22 3.65
N TYR A 248 -2.03 4.22 4.64
CA TYR A 248 -2.61 5.43 5.25
C TYR A 248 -1.92 5.85 6.54
N VAL A 249 -0.73 5.31 6.80
CA VAL A 249 0.04 5.69 7.98
C VAL A 249 0.61 7.09 7.78
N VAL A 250 0.37 7.95 8.77
CA VAL A 250 0.78 9.36 8.76
C VAL A 250 1.45 9.68 10.09
N PRO A 251 2.54 10.46 10.13
CA PRO A 251 3.16 10.89 11.37
C PRO A 251 2.17 11.61 12.29
N GLN A 252 2.25 11.33 13.61
CA GLN A 252 1.29 11.84 14.58
C GLN A 252 1.20 13.37 14.58
N GLU A 253 2.31 14.08 14.35
CA GLU A 253 2.32 15.54 14.24
C GLU A 253 1.41 16.06 13.12
N LYS A 254 1.38 15.36 11.97
CA LYS A 254 0.49 15.70 10.85
C LYS A 254 -0.97 15.42 11.18
N ILE A 255 -1.24 14.32 11.92
CA ILE A 255 -2.59 14.00 12.39
C ILE A 255 -3.12 15.09 13.33
N LEU A 256 -2.34 15.50 14.32
CA LEU A 256 -2.74 16.55 15.24
C LEU A 256 -3.02 17.87 14.53
N ARG A 257 -2.15 18.29 13.61
CA ARG A 257 -2.38 19.49 12.78
C ARG A 257 -3.64 19.36 11.89
N ALA A 258 -3.90 18.17 11.36
CA ALA A 258 -5.14 17.93 10.61
C ALA A 258 -6.36 18.05 11.51
N CYS A 259 -6.33 17.53 12.74
CA CYS A 259 -7.41 17.66 13.72
C CYS A 259 -7.70 19.13 14.04
N ASP A 260 -6.67 19.95 14.27
CA ASP A 260 -6.85 21.39 14.53
C ASP A 260 -7.53 22.11 13.34
N ASN A 261 -7.16 21.76 12.11
CA ASN A 261 -7.77 22.32 10.90
C ASN A 261 -9.24 21.88 10.77
N ILE A 262 -9.54 20.59 11.04
CA ILE A 262 -10.90 20.05 11.01
C ILE A 262 -11.78 20.73 12.07
N GLU A 263 -11.27 20.97 13.28
CA GLU A 263 -11.99 21.69 14.34
C GLU A 263 -12.36 23.11 13.91
N ALA A 264 -11.41 23.85 13.31
CA ALA A 264 -11.65 25.22 12.82
C ALA A 264 -12.72 25.25 11.73
N GLU A 265 -12.66 24.32 10.77
CA GLU A 265 -13.64 24.22 9.68
C GLU A 265 -15.02 23.80 10.20
N LEU A 266 -15.07 22.89 11.17
CA LEU A 266 -16.32 22.51 11.83
C LEU A 266 -17.06 23.69 12.40
N GLU A 267 -16.34 24.61 13.10
CA GLU A 267 -16.94 25.82 13.66
C GLU A 267 -17.61 26.70 12.58
N GLU A 268 -16.94 26.88 11.44
CA GLU A 268 -17.48 27.65 10.32
C GLU A 268 -18.72 26.99 9.72
N ARG A 269 -18.66 25.65 9.55
CA ARG A 269 -19.77 24.89 8.99
C ARG A 269 -20.99 24.86 9.90
N VAL A 270 -20.79 24.78 11.20
CA VAL A 270 -21.87 24.87 12.21
C VAL A 270 -22.54 26.23 12.18
N LYS A 271 -21.77 27.32 12.07
CA LYS A 271 -22.33 28.69 11.91
C LYS A 271 -23.17 28.80 10.66
N TYR A 272 -22.72 28.21 9.53
CA TYR A 272 -23.48 28.17 8.30
C TYR A 272 -24.82 27.44 8.46
N PHE A 273 -24.84 26.21 9.01
CA PHE A 273 -26.08 25.45 9.19
C PHE A 273 -27.06 26.15 10.15
N LYS A 274 -26.56 26.75 11.23
CA LYS A 274 -27.40 27.54 12.14
C LYS A 274 -28.00 28.80 11.46
N GLY A 275 -27.23 29.42 10.56
CA GLY A 275 -27.72 30.57 9.77
C GLY A 275 -28.83 30.21 8.78
N GLU A 276 -28.83 28.96 8.30
CA GLU A 276 -29.83 28.40 7.41
C GLU A 276 -31.02 27.73 8.17
N ASP A 277 -31.10 27.89 9.49
CA ASP A 277 -32.08 27.25 10.37
C ASP A 277 -32.10 25.71 10.33
N LYS A 278 -30.94 25.10 9.99
CA LYS A 278 -30.70 23.65 9.90
C LYS A 278 -30.09 23.15 11.20
N LEU A 279 -30.84 23.21 12.29
CA LEU A 279 -30.33 22.92 13.65
C LEU A 279 -29.97 21.43 13.85
N LEU A 280 -30.70 20.52 13.23
CA LEU A 280 -30.49 19.09 13.34
C LEU A 280 -29.16 18.71 12.62
N GLU A 281 -28.96 19.21 11.40
CA GLU A 281 -27.72 19.00 10.63
C GLU A 281 -26.52 19.60 11.35
N ALA A 282 -26.69 20.77 11.97
CA ALA A 282 -25.63 21.39 12.79
C ALA A 282 -25.24 20.52 13.99
N GLN A 283 -26.21 19.91 14.67
CA GLN A 283 -25.95 19.00 15.78
C GLN A 283 -25.26 17.73 15.31
N ARG A 284 -25.76 17.09 14.28
CA ARG A 284 -25.24 15.81 13.77
C ARG A 284 -23.79 15.93 13.24
N ILE A 285 -23.48 17.01 12.53
CA ILE A 285 -22.09 17.19 12.05
C ILE A 285 -21.12 17.41 13.22
N VAL A 286 -21.52 18.11 14.28
CA VAL A 286 -20.69 18.29 15.47
C VAL A 286 -20.44 16.96 16.18
N GLU A 287 -21.49 16.17 16.44
CA GLU A 287 -21.37 14.87 17.09
C GLU A 287 -20.45 13.93 16.31
N ARG A 288 -20.66 13.83 14.99
CA ARG A 288 -19.87 12.95 14.13
C ARG A 288 -18.42 13.39 14.02
N THR A 289 -18.17 14.67 13.71
CA THR A 289 -16.79 15.17 13.52
C THR A 289 -15.99 15.11 14.81
N ASN A 290 -16.57 15.42 15.96
CA ASN A 290 -15.86 15.28 17.24
C ASN A 290 -15.49 13.82 17.55
N PHE A 291 -16.38 12.86 17.26
CA PHE A 291 -16.07 11.44 17.39
C PHE A 291 -14.90 11.04 16.47
N ASP A 292 -14.89 11.48 15.21
CA ASP A 292 -13.86 11.17 14.25
C ASP A 292 -12.50 11.80 14.65
N ILE A 293 -12.51 13.03 15.19
CA ILE A 293 -11.31 13.70 15.73
C ILE A 293 -10.75 12.94 16.95
N GLU A 294 -11.61 12.48 17.86
CA GLU A 294 -11.18 11.67 19.00
C GLU A 294 -10.52 10.37 18.56
N MET A 295 -11.14 9.66 17.60
CA MET A 295 -10.58 8.44 17.01
C MET A 295 -9.22 8.69 16.34
N LEU A 296 -9.09 9.78 15.58
CA LEU A 296 -7.83 10.17 14.95
C LEU A 296 -6.72 10.45 15.99
N LYS A 297 -7.04 11.16 17.08
CA LYS A 297 -6.08 11.46 18.14
C LYS A 297 -5.63 10.21 18.91
N GLU A 298 -6.55 9.27 19.17
CA GLU A 298 -6.29 8.07 19.97
C GLU A 298 -5.68 6.91 19.18
N THR A 299 -6.15 6.69 17.93
CA THR A 299 -5.79 5.51 17.14
C THR A 299 -5.05 5.82 15.83
N GLY A 300 -4.97 7.10 15.46
CA GLY A 300 -4.41 7.52 14.16
C GLY A 300 -5.33 7.24 12.97
N PHE A 301 -6.56 6.76 13.20
CA PHE A 301 -7.50 6.37 12.16
C PHE A 301 -8.94 6.68 12.59
N CYS A 302 -9.81 7.02 11.62
CA CYS A 302 -11.25 7.05 11.82
C CYS A 302 -11.99 6.41 10.64
N SER A 303 -13.15 5.80 10.91
CA SER A 303 -14.02 5.26 9.86
C SER A 303 -14.68 6.42 9.12
N GLY A 304 -14.61 6.40 7.77
CA GLY A 304 -15.19 7.47 6.96
C GLY A 304 -14.32 8.73 6.84
N ILE A 305 -12.98 8.58 6.98
CA ILE A 305 -12.02 9.68 6.82
C ILE A 305 -12.17 10.40 5.47
N GLU A 306 -12.62 9.71 4.45
CA GLU A 306 -12.93 10.28 3.15
C GLU A 306 -14.04 11.36 3.20
N ASN A 307 -14.92 11.30 4.18
CA ASN A 307 -15.95 12.32 4.37
C ASN A 307 -15.39 13.60 5.00
N LEU A 308 -14.40 13.48 5.88
CA LEU A 308 -13.64 14.61 6.40
C LEU A 308 -12.82 15.27 5.29
N SER A 309 -12.24 14.46 4.43
CA SER A 309 -11.44 14.91 3.30
C SER A 309 -12.29 15.56 2.19
N LEU A 310 -13.52 15.13 1.97
CA LEU A 310 -14.44 15.79 1.02
C LEU A 310 -14.79 17.24 1.43
N ILE A 311 -14.63 17.59 2.68
CA ILE A 311 -14.73 18.97 3.16
C ILE A 311 -13.48 19.77 2.69
N HIS A 312 -12.34 19.11 2.52
CA HIS A 312 -11.05 19.68 2.14
C HIS A 312 -10.63 19.45 0.70
N ILE A 313 -11.23 18.51 -0.01
CA ILE A 313 -10.98 18.32 -1.44
C ILE A 313 -11.82 19.31 -2.20
N SER A 314 -11.45 20.56 -2.09
CA SER A 314 -11.53 21.44 -3.20
C SER A 314 -10.40 21.04 -4.14
N GLU A 315 -10.71 20.22 -5.12
CA GLU A 315 -9.96 19.88 -6.32
C GLU A 315 -8.79 18.89 -6.17
N PRO A 316 -8.83 17.82 -6.96
CA PRO A 316 -7.60 17.12 -7.31
C PRO A 316 -6.79 18.07 -8.21
N THR A 317 -5.71 18.57 -7.69
CA THR A 317 -4.66 19.15 -8.53
C THR A 317 -3.97 18.06 -9.30
#